data_6d9502a4c30680ddfb1daaef10c13cc1
#
_entry.id   6d9502a4c30680ddfb1daaef10c13cc1
#
_cell.length_a   1.000
_cell.length_b   1.000
_cell.length_c   1.000
_cell.angle_alpha   90.00
_cell.angle_beta   90.00
_cell.angle_gamma   90.00
#
_symmetry.space_group_name_H-M   'P 1'
#
loop_
_entity.id
_entity.type
_entity.pdbx_description
1 polymer ?
#
loop_
_entity_poly.entity_id
_entity_poly.type
_entity_poly.pdbx_seq_one_letter_code
_entity_poly.pdbx_strand_id
1 'polypeptide(L)'
;GHVYFAIKDDRGQLNCALFRGITVSQRSLIKNGVQVLLLGELTLFEARGQYQLIVRKLEFQGQGALQIQYEQLKRKLEAEGLFAPEKKRHLPTFPSTMGLVTSPTGAAIRDVLHVIQRRNPSLQIVLEPCRVQGSGAEDELIKAIQRLNHWSERQTKPMDLILLTRGGG
;
A
#
# COMPACT_ATOMS: atom_id res chain seq x y z
N GLY A 1 15.62 -22.41 -8.08
CA GLY A 1 17.05 -22.38 -7.79
C GLY A 1 17.29 -22.12 -6.29
N HIS A 2 18.47 -22.44 -5.83
CA HIS A 2 18.91 -22.22 -4.45
C HIS A 2 19.30 -20.75 -4.26
N VAL A 3 19.11 -20.21 -3.04
CA VAL A 3 19.56 -18.85 -2.67
C VAL A 3 20.58 -18.99 -1.55
N TYR A 4 21.78 -18.44 -1.77
CA TYR A 4 22.85 -18.38 -0.78
C TYR A 4 23.02 -16.92 -0.35
N PHE A 5 23.06 -16.68 0.95
CA PHE A 5 23.28 -15.37 1.55
C PHE A 5 23.92 -15.53 2.93
N ALA A 6 24.37 -14.43 3.49
CA ALA A 6 24.89 -14.42 4.85
C ALA A 6 24.05 -13.48 5.72
N ILE A 7 23.78 -13.90 6.94
CA ILE A 7 23.30 -13.02 8.00
C ILE A 7 24.48 -12.61 8.88
N LYS A 8 24.42 -11.40 9.41
CA LYS A 8 25.41 -10.89 10.35
C LYS A 8 24.75 -10.10 11.45
N ASP A 9 25.34 -10.13 12.62
CA ASP A 9 25.09 -9.22 13.74
C ASP A 9 26.38 -8.54 14.18
N ASP A 10 26.38 -7.89 15.34
CA ASP A 10 27.56 -7.23 15.88
C ASP A 10 28.67 -8.20 16.34
N ARG A 11 28.36 -9.50 16.44
CA ARG A 11 29.25 -10.53 17.00
C ARG A 11 29.75 -11.52 15.98
N GLY A 12 29.06 -11.69 14.85
CA GLY A 12 29.44 -12.70 13.89
C GLY A 12 28.65 -12.70 12.58
N GLN A 13 29.05 -13.64 11.73
CA GLN A 13 28.41 -13.89 10.43
C GLN A 13 28.11 -15.37 10.29
N LEU A 14 26.93 -15.70 9.76
CA LEU A 14 26.52 -17.08 9.48
C LEU A 14 26.07 -17.20 8.02
N ASN A 15 26.64 -18.16 7.31
CA ASN A 15 26.20 -18.47 5.95
C ASN A 15 24.87 -19.22 5.97
N CYS A 16 23.98 -18.86 5.06
CA CYS A 16 22.64 -19.42 4.95
C CYS A 16 22.41 -19.99 3.55
N ALA A 17 21.75 -21.14 3.49
CA ALA A 17 21.31 -21.77 2.25
C ALA A 17 19.79 -22.01 2.31
N LEU A 18 19.07 -21.54 1.29
CA LEU A 18 17.65 -21.70 1.16
C LEU A 18 17.34 -22.47 -0.11
N PHE A 19 16.94 -23.72 0.03
CA PHE A 19 16.84 -24.66 -1.08
C PHE A 19 15.47 -24.67 -1.78
N ARG A 20 14.36 -24.45 -1.09
CA ARG A 20 13.01 -24.42 -1.63
C ARG A 20 12.13 -23.58 -0.73
N GLY A 21 11.07 -22.99 -1.27
CA GLY A 21 10.04 -22.33 -0.46
C GLY A 21 9.96 -20.80 -0.55
N ILE A 22 10.81 -20.16 -1.38
CA ILE A 22 10.66 -18.73 -1.66
C ILE A 22 10.20 -18.53 -3.11
N THR A 23 9.20 -17.68 -3.29
CA THR A 23 8.76 -17.20 -4.60
C THR A 23 9.85 -16.31 -5.24
N VAL A 24 9.82 -16.19 -6.57
CA VAL A 24 10.77 -15.34 -7.32
C VAL A 24 10.74 -13.89 -6.79
N SER A 25 9.57 -13.42 -6.39
CA SER A 25 9.39 -12.08 -5.81
C SER A 25 10.09 -11.92 -4.45
N GLN A 26 10.09 -12.94 -3.60
CA GLN A 26 10.76 -12.88 -2.30
C GLN A 26 12.29 -12.92 -2.42
N ARG A 27 12.83 -13.53 -3.48
CA ARG A 27 14.29 -13.56 -3.71
C ARG A 27 14.89 -12.17 -3.95
N SER A 28 14.17 -11.32 -4.69
CA SER A 28 14.63 -9.94 -4.97
C SER A 28 14.63 -9.04 -3.72
N LEU A 29 14.07 -9.52 -2.62
CA LEU A 29 13.92 -8.79 -1.36
C LEU A 29 15.05 -9.11 -0.37
N ILE A 30 15.82 -10.17 -0.60
CA ILE A 30 17.01 -10.48 0.17
C ILE A 30 18.11 -9.52 -0.30
N LYS A 31 18.24 -8.39 0.40
CA LYS A 31 19.23 -7.34 0.14
C LYS A 31 20.03 -7.04 1.41
N ASN A 32 21.21 -6.44 1.22
CA ASN A 32 22.01 -5.99 2.35
C ASN A 32 21.25 -4.98 3.22
N GLY A 33 21.32 -5.14 4.53
CA GLY A 33 20.68 -4.25 5.51
C GLY A 33 19.23 -4.60 5.87
N VAL A 34 18.65 -5.65 5.26
CA VAL A 34 17.31 -6.12 5.62
C VAL A 34 17.39 -7.02 6.86
N GLN A 35 16.56 -6.72 7.86
CA GLN A 35 16.38 -7.59 9.02
C GLN A 35 15.47 -8.76 8.70
N VAL A 36 15.91 -9.96 9.06
CA VAL A 36 15.17 -11.19 8.81
C VAL A 36 15.11 -12.07 10.07
N LEU A 37 14.00 -12.76 10.23
CA LEU A 37 13.88 -13.87 11.15
C LEU A 37 13.97 -15.17 10.36
N LEU A 38 14.90 -16.02 10.71
CA LEU A 38 15.14 -17.29 10.05
C LEU A 38 14.81 -18.45 10.98
N LEU A 39 14.10 -19.43 10.45
CA LEU A 39 13.94 -20.74 11.04
C LEU A 39 14.65 -21.76 10.17
N GLY A 40 15.53 -22.57 10.73
CA GLY A 40 16.29 -23.55 9.96
C GLY A 40 17.09 -24.48 10.84
N GLU A 41 17.89 -25.31 10.19
CA GLU A 41 18.78 -26.27 10.83
C GLU A 41 20.25 -25.85 10.64
N LEU A 42 20.98 -25.83 11.74
CA LEU A 42 22.41 -25.57 11.73
C LEU A 42 23.14 -26.85 11.33
N THR A 43 23.93 -26.79 10.25
CA THR A 43 24.72 -27.92 9.75
C THR A 43 26.18 -27.52 9.59
N LEU A 44 27.03 -28.50 9.48
CA LEU A 44 28.44 -28.32 9.09
C LEU A 44 28.56 -28.54 7.58
N PHE A 45 29.06 -27.53 6.86
CA PHE A 45 29.44 -27.70 5.46
C PHE A 45 30.82 -28.33 5.38
N GLU A 46 30.87 -29.64 5.26
CA GLU A 46 32.11 -30.46 5.36
C GLU A 46 33.22 -30.01 4.42
N ALA A 47 32.88 -29.62 3.17
CA ALA A 47 33.85 -29.21 2.16
C ALA A 47 34.67 -27.97 2.57
N ARG A 48 34.20 -27.15 3.54
CA ARG A 48 34.86 -25.94 4.03
C ARG A 48 35.02 -25.88 5.54
N GLY A 49 34.55 -26.88 6.25
CA GLY A 49 34.59 -26.90 7.73
C GLY A 49 33.85 -25.74 8.41
N GLN A 50 32.83 -25.20 7.78
CA GLN A 50 32.10 -24.02 8.23
C GLN A 50 30.66 -24.34 8.60
N TYR A 51 30.15 -23.70 9.65
CA TYR A 51 28.73 -23.78 9.98
C TYR A 51 27.90 -23.08 8.90
N GLN A 52 26.75 -23.69 8.59
CA GLN A 52 25.77 -23.17 7.65
C GLN A 52 24.37 -23.41 8.18
N LEU A 53 23.49 -22.40 8.05
CA LEU A 53 22.07 -22.53 8.35
C LEU A 53 21.31 -22.94 7.09
N ILE A 54 20.69 -24.10 7.13
CA ILE A 54 19.72 -24.51 6.11
C ILE A 54 18.38 -23.92 6.47
N VAL A 55 17.99 -22.86 5.76
CA VAL A 55 16.78 -22.08 6.04
C VAL A 55 15.54 -22.82 5.56
N ARG A 56 14.60 -23.07 6.45
CA ARG A 56 13.28 -23.65 6.16
C ARG A 56 12.20 -22.58 6.03
N LYS A 57 12.29 -21.51 6.83
CA LYS A 57 11.37 -20.37 6.81
C LYS A 57 12.16 -19.07 6.94
N LEU A 58 11.76 -18.07 6.18
CA LEU A 58 12.31 -16.72 6.21
C LEU A 58 11.16 -15.72 6.33
N GLU A 59 11.25 -14.86 7.33
CA GLU A 59 10.33 -13.76 7.57
C GLU A 59 11.11 -12.45 7.61
N PHE A 60 10.63 -11.45 6.91
CA PHE A 60 11.22 -10.11 6.94
C PHE A 60 10.69 -9.34 8.15
N GLN A 61 11.59 -8.67 8.89
CA GLN A 61 11.23 -7.88 10.07
C GLN A 61 11.50 -6.38 9.86
N GLY A 62 10.79 -5.56 10.65
CA GLY A 62 10.97 -4.11 10.68
C GLY A 62 10.39 -3.37 9.46
N GLN A 63 10.89 -2.16 9.21
CA GLN A 63 10.42 -1.30 8.10
C GLN A 63 10.61 -1.96 6.73
N GLY A 64 11.59 -2.84 6.58
CA GLY A 64 11.79 -3.63 5.37
C GLY A 64 10.61 -4.54 5.03
N ALA A 65 9.93 -5.13 6.01
CA ALA A 65 8.77 -6.00 5.77
C ALA A 65 7.59 -5.22 5.16
N LEU A 66 7.31 -4.02 5.66
CA LEU A 66 6.26 -3.15 5.11
C LEU A 66 6.60 -2.67 3.69
N GLN A 67 7.86 -2.32 3.44
CA GLN A 67 8.31 -1.94 2.10
C GLN A 67 8.14 -3.09 1.10
N ILE A 68 8.41 -4.30 1.54
CA ILE A 68 8.24 -5.52 0.73
C ILE A 68 6.76 -5.75 0.39
N GLN A 69 5.88 -5.67 1.38
CA GLN A 69 4.44 -5.81 1.18
C GLN A 69 3.91 -4.73 0.22
N TYR A 70 4.38 -3.49 0.38
CA TYR A 70 4.07 -2.39 -0.53
C TYR A 70 4.49 -2.70 -1.97
N GLU A 71 5.73 -3.14 -2.20
CA GLU A 71 6.23 -3.47 -3.54
C GLU A 71 5.48 -4.66 -4.16
N GLN A 72 5.13 -5.66 -3.38
CA GLN A 72 4.32 -6.79 -3.84
C GLN A 72 2.92 -6.36 -4.24
N LEU A 73 2.27 -5.55 -3.40
CA LEU A 73 0.95 -5.00 -3.68
C LEU A 73 0.98 -4.11 -4.93
N LYS A 74 1.97 -3.22 -5.04
CA LYS A 74 2.16 -2.36 -6.21
C LYS A 74 2.26 -3.17 -7.49
N ARG A 75 3.12 -4.20 -7.52
CA ARG A 75 3.27 -5.09 -8.70
C ARG A 75 1.98 -5.84 -9.02
N LYS A 76 1.26 -6.31 -8.01
CA LYS A 76 -0.03 -6.96 -8.20
C LYS A 76 -1.02 -6.01 -8.88
N LEU A 77 -1.20 -4.81 -8.35
CA LEU A 77 -2.11 -3.80 -8.90
C LEU A 77 -1.69 -3.34 -10.31
N GLU A 78 -0.39 -3.28 -10.59
CA GLU A 78 0.15 -2.98 -11.91
C GLU A 78 -0.16 -4.09 -12.91
N ALA A 79 0.01 -5.37 -12.52
CA ALA A 79 -0.35 -6.52 -13.35
C ALA A 79 -1.86 -6.61 -13.63
N GLU A 80 -2.70 -6.16 -12.69
CA GLU A 80 -4.15 -5.99 -12.88
C GLU A 80 -4.51 -4.78 -13.77
N GLY A 81 -3.50 -4.01 -14.21
CA GLY A 81 -3.65 -2.84 -15.08
C GLY A 81 -4.32 -1.65 -14.41
N LEU A 82 -4.36 -1.58 -13.07
CA LEU A 82 -5.05 -0.48 -12.36
C LEU A 82 -4.32 0.86 -12.50
N PHE A 83 -3.04 0.85 -12.86
CA PHE A 83 -2.25 2.07 -13.08
C PHE A 83 -2.17 2.47 -14.57
N ALA A 84 -2.81 1.73 -15.46
CA ALA A 84 -2.78 1.98 -16.89
C ALA A 84 -3.33 3.38 -17.20
N PRO A 85 -2.62 4.19 -18.03
CA PRO A 85 -3.06 5.54 -18.37
C PRO A 85 -4.46 5.58 -18.99
N GLU A 86 -4.84 4.52 -19.72
CA GLU A 86 -6.14 4.40 -20.42
C GLU A 86 -7.32 4.31 -19.45
N LYS A 87 -7.08 3.88 -18.21
CA LYS A 87 -8.10 3.85 -17.16
C LYS A 87 -8.29 5.19 -16.45
N LYS A 88 -7.37 6.14 -16.66
CA LYS A 88 -7.43 7.46 -16.04
C LYS A 88 -8.33 8.37 -16.84
N ARG A 89 -9.40 8.86 -16.23
CA ARG A 89 -10.31 9.82 -16.85
C ARG A 89 -9.77 11.23 -16.70
N HIS A 90 -10.02 12.08 -17.71
CA HIS A 90 -9.77 13.51 -17.59
C HIS A 90 -10.68 14.12 -16.51
N LEU A 91 -10.14 15.05 -15.75
CA LEU A 91 -10.95 15.81 -14.80
C LEU A 91 -11.92 16.74 -15.56
N PRO A 92 -13.15 16.90 -15.07
CA PRO A 92 -14.10 17.85 -15.66
C PRO A 92 -13.57 19.28 -15.50
N THR A 93 -13.65 20.06 -16.58
CA THR A 93 -13.17 21.46 -16.59
C THR A 93 -14.01 22.36 -15.67
N PHE A 94 -15.33 22.14 -15.64
CA PHE A 94 -16.28 22.90 -14.82
C PHE A 94 -17.23 21.94 -14.08
N PRO A 95 -16.77 21.35 -12.96
CA PRO A 95 -17.62 20.48 -12.17
C PRO A 95 -18.72 21.30 -11.49
N SER A 96 -19.91 20.75 -11.42
CA SER A 96 -21.07 21.32 -10.72
C SER A 96 -21.37 20.60 -9.41
N THR A 97 -21.06 19.29 -9.34
CA THR A 97 -21.29 18.47 -8.16
C THR A 97 -20.09 17.58 -7.87
N MET A 98 -19.60 17.64 -6.65
CA MET A 98 -18.44 16.86 -6.18
C MET A 98 -18.80 16.09 -4.91
N GLY A 99 -18.50 14.79 -4.90
CA GLY A 99 -18.45 13.99 -3.68
C GLY A 99 -17.16 14.25 -2.90
N LEU A 100 -17.27 14.44 -1.62
CA LEU A 100 -16.11 14.60 -0.73
C LEU A 100 -16.09 13.48 0.30
N VAL A 101 -15.07 12.62 0.22
CA VAL A 101 -14.83 11.54 1.18
C VAL A 101 -13.64 11.92 2.06
N THR A 102 -13.90 12.19 3.32
CA THR A 102 -12.87 12.61 4.30
C THR A 102 -13.33 12.44 5.73
N SER A 103 -12.42 12.61 6.69
CA SER A 103 -12.78 12.66 8.11
C SER A 103 -13.56 13.93 8.43
N PRO A 104 -14.70 13.84 9.13
CA PRO A 104 -15.55 15.00 9.44
C PRO A 104 -14.88 16.00 10.39
N THR A 105 -13.90 15.56 11.18
CA THR A 105 -13.21 16.39 12.18
C THR A 105 -11.80 16.81 11.77
N GLY A 106 -11.33 16.34 10.59
CA GLY A 106 -9.98 16.61 10.11
C GLY A 106 -9.76 18.05 9.62
N ALA A 107 -8.50 18.48 9.56
CA ALA A 107 -8.13 19.76 8.93
C ALA A 107 -8.46 19.75 7.43
N ALA A 108 -8.32 18.59 6.77
CA ALA A 108 -8.51 18.45 5.33
C ALA A 108 -9.88 18.95 4.83
N ILE A 109 -10.95 18.71 5.55
CA ILE A 109 -12.28 19.19 5.14
C ILE A 109 -12.34 20.73 5.12
N ARG A 110 -11.74 21.38 6.11
CA ARG A 110 -11.70 22.85 6.19
C ARG A 110 -10.88 23.43 5.06
N ASP A 111 -9.73 22.83 4.77
CA ASP A 111 -8.84 23.27 3.69
C ASP A 111 -9.54 23.14 2.32
N VAL A 112 -10.18 22.00 2.07
CA VAL A 112 -10.93 21.76 0.83
C VAL A 112 -12.07 22.78 0.66
N LEU A 113 -12.87 22.98 1.70
CA LEU A 113 -13.97 23.92 1.68
C LEU A 113 -13.49 25.36 1.46
N HIS A 114 -12.42 25.77 2.14
CA HIS A 114 -11.83 27.10 1.98
C HIS A 114 -11.35 27.36 0.55
N VAL A 115 -10.66 26.38 -0.06
CA VAL A 115 -10.21 26.49 -1.45
C VAL A 115 -11.40 26.57 -2.40
N ILE A 116 -12.41 25.72 -2.23
CA ILE A 116 -13.60 25.69 -3.10
C ILE A 116 -14.39 26.99 -3.01
N GLN A 117 -14.64 27.51 -1.81
CA GLN A 117 -15.34 28.79 -1.61
C GLN A 117 -14.67 29.95 -2.36
N ARG A 118 -13.36 29.92 -2.48
CA ARG A 118 -12.60 30.97 -3.19
C ARG A 118 -12.55 30.76 -4.69
N ARG A 119 -12.54 29.50 -5.18
CA ARG A 119 -12.28 29.15 -6.58
C ARG A 119 -13.53 28.85 -7.38
N ASN A 120 -14.49 28.17 -6.77
CA ASN A 120 -15.75 27.77 -7.38
C ASN A 120 -16.87 27.71 -6.33
N PRO A 121 -17.41 28.86 -5.88
CA PRO A 121 -18.42 28.91 -4.85
C PRO A 121 -19.77 28.28 -5.25
N SER A 122 -19.98 28.03 -6.54
CA SER A 122 -21.19 27.38 -7.05
C SER A 122 -21.11 25.84 -7.07
N LEU A 123 -19.94 25.27 -6.74
CA LEU A 123 -19.76 23.82 -6.69
C LEU A 123 -20.56 23.21 -5.54
N GLN A 124 -21.51 22.35 -5.86
CA GLN A 124 -22.23 21.56 -4.86
C GLN A 124 -21.33 20.46 -4.30
N ILE A 125 -21.26 20.36 -2.97
CA ILE A 125 -20.47 19.36 -2.29
C ILE A 125 -21.39 18.39 -1.56
N VAL A 126 -21.23 17.10 -1.83
CA VAL A 126 -21.90 16.01 -1.14
C VAL A 126 -20.85 15.34 -0.24
N LEU A 127 -20.92 15.61 1.07
CA LEU A 127 -19.99 15.07 2.05
C LEU A 127 -20.40 13.67 2.47
N GLU A 128 -19.47 12.73 2.36
CA GLU A 128 -19.58 11.38 2.90
C GLU A 128 -18.47 11.19 3.95
N PRO A 129 -18.80 11.33 5.24
CA PRO A 129 -17.80 11.25 6.31
C PRO A 129 -17.38 9.80 6.57
N CYS A 130 -16.06 9.57 6.67
CA CYS A 130 -15.52 8.29 7.07
C CYS A 130 -14.10 8.42 7.62
N ARG A 131 -13.59 7.37 8.26
CA ARG A 131 -12.18 7.28 8.58
C ARG A 131 -11.36 7.13 7.31
N VAL A 132 -10.27 7.89 7.20
CA VAL A 132 -9.37 7.90 6.02
C VAL A 132 -7.97 7.37 6.35
N GLN A 133 -7.77 6.90 7.59
CA GLN A 133 -6.53 6.28 8.06
C GLN A 133 -6.82 5.39 9.28
N GLY A 134 -5.87 4.46 9.57
CA GLY A 134 -5.98 3.50 10.65
C GLY A 134 -6.70 2.22 10.24
N SER A 135 -6.74 1.24 11.15
CA SER A 135 -7.35 -0.06 10.90
C SER A 135 -8.84 0.07 10.60
N GLY A 136 -9.32 -0.58 9.54
CA GLY A 136 -10.70 -0.56 9.05
C GLY A 136 -11.08 0.68 8.24
N ALA A 137 -10.14 1.59 7.96
CA ALA A 137 -10.40 2.74 7.10
C ALA A 137 -10.71 2.31 5.65
N GLU A 138 -10.10 1.23 5.19
CA GLU A 138 -10.32 0.64 3.86
C GLU A 138 -11.78 0.27 3.62
N ASP A 139 -12.41 -0.40 4.58
CA ASP A 139 -13.81 -0.80 4.48
C ASP A 139 -14.77 0.40 4.52
N GLU A 140 -14.46 1.40 5.34
CA GLU A 140 -15.25 2.63 5.41
C GLU A 140 -15.14 3.43 4.11
N LEU A 141 -13.94 3.53 3.52
CA LEU A 141 -13.71 4.20 2.25
C LEU A 141 -14.47 3.54 1.11
N ILE A 142 -14.45 2.20 1.03
CA ILE A 142 -15.20 1.45 0.02
C ILE A 142 -16.70 1.76 0.15
N LYS A 143 -17.25 1.67 1.35
CA LYS A 143 -18.66 1.96 1.62
C LYS A 143 -19.02 3.42 1.32
N ALA A 144 -18.14 4.37 1.63
CA ALA A 144 -18.34 5.78 1.35
C ALA A 144 -18.45 6.06 -0.16
N ILE A 145 -17.53 5.49 -0.94
CA ILE A 145 -17.56 5.60 -2.42
C ILE A 145 -18.83 4.95 -2.98
N GLN A 146 -19.21 3.77 -2.48
CA GLN A 146 -20.44 3.09 -2.91
C GLN A 146 -21.69 3.92 -2.63
N ARG A 147 -21.80 4.55 -1.44
CA ARG A 147 -22.92 5.41 -1.10
C ARG A 147 -22.99 6.63 -1.97
N LEU A 148 -21.85 7.29 -2.27
CA LEU A 148 -21.83 8.44 -3.20
C LEU A 148 -22.22 8.03 -4.61
N ASN A 149 -21.74 6.90 -5.12
CA ASN A 149 -22.15 6.41 -6.43
C ASN A 149 -23.67 6.15 -6.48
N HIS A 150 -24.20 5.44 -5.49
CA HIS A 150 -25.63 5.17 -5.41
C HIS A 150 -26.49 6.43 -5.24
N TRP A 151 -25.99 7.42 -4.47
CA TRP A 151 -26.63 8.74 -4.40
C TRP A 151 -26.63 9.41 -5.78
N SER A 152 -25.50 9.41 -6.49
CA SER A 152 -25.30 10.01 -7.80
C SER A 152 -26.25 9.43 -8.86
N GLU A 153 -26.46 8.12 -8.87
CA GLU A 153 -27.36 7.42 -9.80
C GLU A 153 -28.83 7.85 -9.67
N ARG A 154 -29.21 8.35 -8.50
CA ARG A 154 -30.59 8.82 -8.23
C ARG A 154 -30.83 10.29 -8.56
N GLN A 155 -29.77 11.02 -8.93
CA GLN A 155 -29.87 12.42 -9.29
C GLN A 155 -30.19 12.59 -10.77
N THR A 156 -30.91 13.64 -11.11
CA THR A 156 -31.17 14.03 -12.50
C THR A 156 -29.86 14.34 -13.25
N LYS A 157 -28.89 14.92 -12.52
CA LYS A 157 -27.53 15.15 -13.02
C LYS A 157 -26.56 14.37 -12.13
N PRO A 158 -25.85 13.39 -12.68
CA PRO A 158 -24.86 12.63 -11.93
C PRO A 158 -23.72 13.51 -11.38
N MET A 159 -23.09 13.05 -10.32
CA MET A 159 -21.90 13.67 -9.74
C MET A 159 -20.75 13.68 -10.75
N ASP A 160 -20.03 14.78 -10.84
CA ASP A 160 -18.95 14.95 -11.82
C ASP A 160 -17.66 14.26 -11.40
N LEU A 161 -17.36 14.28 -10.08
CA LEU A 161 -16.16 13.66 -9.50
C LEU A 161 -16.33 13.35 -8.02
N ILE A 162 -15.47 12.47 -7.52
CA ILE A 162 -15.32 12.19 -6.09
C ILE A 162 -13.89 12.58 -5.69
N LEU A 163 -13.77 13.46 -4.70
CA LEU A 163 -12.50 13.77 -4.05
C LEU A 163 -12.37 12.93 -2.77
N LEU A 164 -11.36 12.06 -2.74
CA LEU A 164 -10.98 11.33 -1.56
C LEU A 164 -9.71 11.95 -0.99
N THR A 165 -9.76 12.44 0.23
CA THR A 165 -8.62 13.15 0.83
C THR A 165 -8.40 12.78 2.29
N ARG A 166 -7.11 12.69 2.64
CA ARG A 166 -6.62 12.54 3.99
C ARG A 166 -5.94 13.83 4.42
N GLY A 167 -6.06 14.21 5.69
CA GLY A 167 -5.29 15.28 6.26
C GLY A 167 -3.79 15.04 6.11
N GLY A 168 -3.04 16.05 5.74
CA GLY A 168 -1.60 16.00 5.79
C GLY A 168 -1.15 15.88 7.25
N GLY A 169 -0.34 14.87 7.55
CA GLY A 169 0.43 14.76 8.79
C GLY A 169 1.85 15.19 8.52
#